data_44162fd627c6b4d546f5e525921574c7
#
_entry.id   44162fd627c6b4d546f5e525921574c7
#
_cell.length_a   1.000
_cell.length_b   1.000
_cell.length_c   1.000
_cell.angle_alpha   90.00
_cell.angle_beta   90.00
_cell.angle_gamma   90.00
#
_symmetry.space_group_name_H-M   'P 1'
#
loop_
_entity.id
_entity.type
_entity.pdbx_description
1 polymer ?
#
loop_
_entity_poly.entity_id
_entity_poly.type
_entity_poly.pdbx_seq_one_letter_code
_entity_poly.pdbx_strand_id
1 'polypeptide(L)'
;NAPLELYIAYMTREAWGKFANPSGAAAPDVPPAEVAEPSPEGTTLDLAAAVMRGEYGVDAERREKLGDRYQEVQDLINYIDGASASQLADDVERGMFGVVPTRSDVLGDRFSEVQAIVNQRAGVGAARVYTVKSGDTLSEIGASLGIDWHTIASKNGIGAPYTIYPGQKLSY
;
A
#
# COMPACT_ATOMS: atom_id res chain seq x y z
N ASN A 1 19.43 -41.59 5.44
CA ASN A 1 18.72 -41.53 6.75
C ASN A 1 17.96 -40.20 6.81
N ALA A 2 16.71 -40.21 6.32
CA ALA A 2 15.80 -39.12 6.55
C ALA A 2 15.49 -39.05 8.06
N PRO A 3 15.39 -37.86 8.66
CA PRO A 3 15.02 -37.75 10.07
C PRO A 3 13.65 -38.40 10.30
N LEU A 4 13.49 -39.04 11.45
CA LEU A 4 12.28 -39.75 11.88
C LEU A 4 11.02 -38.87 11.76
N GLU A 5 11.19 -37.59 11.95
CA GLU A 5 10.11 -36.57 11.86
C GLU A 5 9.51 -36.42 10.46
N LEU A 6 10.31 -36.61 9.40
CA LEU A 6 9.80 -36.53 8.03
C LEU A 6 8.98 -37.77 7.64
N TYR A 7 9.25 -38.89 8.31
CA TYR A 7 8.56 -40.17 8.07
C TYR A 7 7.16 -40.19 8.73
N ILE A 8 7.02 -39.48 9.86
CA ILE A 8 5.75 -39.37 10.61
C ILE A 8 4.72 -38.54 9.84
N ALA A 9 5.15 -37.52 9.11
CA ALA A 9 4.26 -36.62 8.36
C ALA A 9 3.49 -37.33 7.20
N TYR A 10 3.96 -38.48 6.76
CA TYR A 10 3.33 -39.24 5.65
C TYR A 10 2.58 -40.48 6.10
N MET A 11 2.56 -40.83 7.40
CA MET A 11 1.81 -41.95 7.92
C MET A 11 0.32 -41.61 8.04
N THR A 12 -0.52 -42.48 7.54
CA THR A 12 -1.97 -42.44 7.81
C THR A 12 -2.21 -42.66 9.30
N ARG A 13 -3.30 -42.11 9.85
CA ARG A 13 -3.71 -42.30 11.25
C ARG A 13 -3.73 -43.79 11.68
N GLU A 14 -4.07 -44.65 10.77
CA GLU A 14 -4.13 -46.11 11.01
C GLU A 14 -2.71 -46.71 11.09
N ALA A 15 -1.80 -46.28 10.23
CA ALA A 15 -0.41 -46.70 10.28
C ALA A 15 0.31 -46.18 11.55
N TRP A 16 0.02 -44.98 11.98
CA TRP A 16 0.51 -44.40 13.23
C TRP A 16 0.02 -45.20 14.46
N GLY A 17 -1.26 -45.55 14.51
CA GLY A 17 -1.85 -46.35 15.59
C GLY A 17 -1.16 -47.71 15.78
N LYS A 18 -0.81 -48.38 14.70
CA LYS A 18 -0.08 -49.65 14.73
C LYS A 18 1.38 -49.53 15.13
N PHE A 19 2.00 -48.39 14.82
CA PHE A 19 3.40 -48.11 15.17
C PHE A 19 3.55 -47.71 16.63
N ALA A 20 2.66 -46.79 17.10
CA ALA A 20 2.75 -46.23 18.44
C ALA A 20 2.13 -47.10 19.54
N ASN A 21 1.25 -48.05 19.18
CA ASN A 21 0.55 -48.88 20.15
C ASN A 21 0.40 -50.34 19.65
N PRO A 22 1.48 -51.11 19.67
CA PRO A 22 1.46 -52.52 19.20
C PRO A 22 0.56 -53.43 20.02
N SER A 23 0.09 -52.99 21.21
CA SER A 23 -0.81 -53.78 22.07
C SER A 23 -2.31 -53.55 21.80
N GLY A 24 -2.70 -52.75 20.82
CA GLY A 24 -4.08 -52.57 20.38
C GLY A 24 -5.00 -51.79 21.33
N ALA A 25 -4.46 -51.11 22.33
CA ALA A 25 -5.26 -50.20 23.15
C ALA A 25 -5.66 -48.97 22.31
N ALA A 26 -6.90 -48.50 22.44
CA ALA A 26 -7.37 -47.31 21.72
C ALA A 26 -6.46 -46.13 22.03
N ALA A 27 -5.90 -45.53 21.00
CA ALA A 27 -5.18 -44.27 21.15
C ALA A 27 -6.11 -43.19 21.76
N PRO A 28 -5.63 -42.30 22.64
CA PRO A 28 -6.44 -41.18 23.10
C PRO A 28 -6.91 -40.39 21.90
N ASP A 29 -8.17 -39.99 21.95
CA ASP A 29 -8.79 -39.17 20.90
C ASP A 29 -8.14 -37.75 20.93
N VAL A 30 -6.99 -37.66 20.26
CA VAL A 30 -6.36 -36.36 20.03
C VAL A 30 -7.13 -35.79 18.85
N PRO A 31 -7.84 -34.64 19.03
CA PRO A 31 -8.49 -34.00 17.90
C PRO A 31 -7.42 -33.76 16.83
N PRO A 32 -7.77 -33.92 15.53
CA PRO A 32 -6.83 -33.63 14.45
C PRO A 32 -6.24 -32.25 14.74
N ALA A 33 -4.92 -32.16 14.79
CA ALA A 33 -4.26 -30.87 14.80
C ALA A 33 -4.87 -30.08 13.65
N GLU A 34 -5.57 -29.01 14.01
CA GLU A 34 -6.11 -28.06 13.06
C GLU A 34 -4.93 -27.70 12.15
N VAL A 35 -4.99 -28.14 10.91
CA VAL A 35 -3.96 -27.80 9.93
C VAL A 35 -4.12 -26.31 9.77
N ALA A 36 -3.25 -25.56 10.44
CA ALA A 36 -3.23 -24.13 10.29
C ALA A 36 -3.13 -23.85 8.77
N GLU A 37 -4.18 -23.26 8.23
CA GLU A 37 -4.16 -22.79 6.84
C GLU A 37 -2.88 -21.99 6.67
N PRO A 38 -2.13 -22.16 5.58
CA PRO A 38 -0.89 -21.44 5.40
C PRO A 38 -1.17 -19.94 5.51
N SER A 39 -0.50 -19.27 6.45
CA SER A 39 -0.64 -17.83 6.62
C SER A 39 -0.37 -17.14 5.28
N PRO A 40 -1.15 -16.13 4.90
CA PRO A 40 -1.01 -15.49 3.61
C PRO A 40 0.39 -14.89 3.45
N GLU A 41 0.98 -15.09 2.27
CA GLU A 41 2.28 -14.56 1.93
C GLU A 41 2.22 -13.03 1.71
N GLY A 42 3.31 -12.33 1.98
CA GLY A 42 3.43 -10.90 1.80
C GLY A 42 3.76 -10.15 3.09
N THR A 43 4.10 -8.88 2.94
CA THR A 43 4.32 -8.00 4.09
C THR A 43 2.99 -7.59 4.72
N THR A 44 3.00 -7.15 5.98
CA THR A 44 1.80 -6.58 6.65
C THR A 44 1.18 -5.46 5.81
N LEU A 45 2.02 -4.68 5.13
CA LEU A 45 1.57 -3.60 4.24
C LEU A 45 0.85 -4.14 2.99
N ASP A 46 1.38 -5.20 2.36
CA ASP A 46 0.75 -5.82 1.19
C ASP A 46 -0.61 -6.43 1.55
N LEU A 47 -0.68 -7.09 2.71
CA LEU A 47 -1.91 -7.68 3.22
C LEU A 47 -2.94 -6.59 3.59
N ALA A 48 -2.50 -5.50 4.22
CA ALA A 48 -3.38 -4.37 4.51
C ALA A 48 -3.93 -3.74 3.23
N ALA A 49 -3.09 -3.55 2.21
CA ALA A 49 -3.52 -3.07 0.90
C ALA A 49 -4.56 -3.99 0.24
N ALA A 50 -4.34 -5.31 0.32
CA ALA A 50 -5.28 -6.31 -0.20
C ALA A 50 -6.61 -6.33 0.59
N VAL A 51 -6.57 -6.12 1.90
CA VAL A 51 -7.78 -5.93 2.73
C VAL A 51 -8.55 -4.68 2.30
N MET A 52 -7.86 -3.57 2.06
CA MET A 52 -8.49 -2.32 1.60
C MET A 52 -9.11 -2.46 0.21
N ARG A 53 -8.55 -3.30 -0.66
CA ARG A 53 -9.16 -3.67 -1.95
C ARG A 53 -10.34 -4.66 -1.82
N GLY A 54 -10.60 -5.18 -0.60
CA GLY A 54 -11.72 -6.10 -0.33
C GLY A 54 -11.41 -7.59 -0.60
N GLU A 55 -10.16 -7.97 -0.86
CA GLU A 55 -9.77 -9.34 -1.21
C GLU A 55 -9.97 -10.34 -0.05
N TYR A 56 -9.92 -9.86 1.17
CA TYR A 56 -10.08 -10.64 2.40
C TYR A 56 -11.49 -10.61 3.00
N GLY A 57 -12.46 -9.99 2.31
CA GLY A 57 -13.82 -9.87 2.81
C GLY A 57 -13.94 -9.05 4.10
N VAL A 58 -14.94 -9.39 4.93
CA VAL A 58 -15.24 -8.64 6.16
C VAL A 58 -15.18 -9.54 7.39
N ASP A 59 -14.89 -8.93 8.54
CA ASP A 59 -14.96 -9.53 9.89
C ASP A 59 -14.47 -10.99 10.00
N ALA A 60 -15.37 -11.95 10.09
CA ALA A 60 -15.06 -13.35 10.30
C ALA A 60 -14.26 -13.96 9.14
N GLU A 61 -14.64 -13.67 7.91
CA GLU A 61 -13.95 -14.14 6.70
C GLU A 61 -12.51 -13.61 6.62
N ARG A 62 -12.34 -12.31 6.95
CA ARG A 62 -11.01 -11.70 7.01
C ARG A 62 -10.13 -12.36 8.07
N ARG A 63 -10.69 -12.65 9.25
CA ARG A 63 -9.96 -13.31 10.34
C ARG A 63 -9.52 -14.71 9.95
N GLU A 64 -10.41 -15.48 9.31
CA GLU A 64 -10.12 -16.83 8.83
C GLU A 64 -9.01 -16.82 7.78
N LYS A 65 -9.13 -15.97 6.75
CA LYS A 65 -8.16 -15.88 5.65
C LYS A 65 -6.79 -15.33 6.06
N LEU A 66 -6.73 -14.42 7.02
CA LEU A 66 -5.47 -13.84 7.51
C LEU A 66 -4.82 -14.71 8.59
N GLY A 67 -5.57 -15.57 9.27
CA GLY A 67 -5.05 -16.44 10.32
C GLY A 67 -4.24 -15.68 11.37
N ASP A 68 -3.02 -16.13 11.63
CA ASP A 68 -2.10 -15.52 12.60
C ASP A 68 -1.70 -14.08 12.26
N ARG A 69 -1.80 -13.70 10.95
CA ARG A 69 -1.46 -12.35 10.48
C ARG A 69 -2.59 -11.33 10.71
N TYR A 70 -3.78 -11.79 11.12
CA TYR A 70 -4.97 -10.92 11.28
C TYR A 70 -4.71 -9.72 12.18
N GLN A 71 -4.12 -9.96 13.36
CA GLN A 71 -3.97 -8.89 14.35
C GLN A 71 -3.05 -7.77 13.86
N GLU A 72 -1.89 -8.10 13.31
CA GLU A 72 -0.94 -7.11 12.82
C GLU A 72 -1.47 -6.28 11.64
N VAL A 73 -2.22 -6.93 10.74
CA VAL A 73 -2.86 -6.27 9.60
C VAL A 73 -3.97 -5.33 10.09
N GLN A 74 -4.79 -5.80 11.04
CA GLN A 74 -5.87 -5.01 11.60
C GLN A 74 -5.36 -3.82 12.41
N ASP A 75 -4.28 -3.99 13.16
CA ASP A 75 -3.64 -2.91 13.92
C ASP A 75 -3.11 -1.81 13.00
N LEU A 76 -2.52 -2.18 11.85
CA LEU A 76 -2.10 -1.22 10.85
C LEU A 76 -3.29 -0.45 10.25
N ILE A 77 -4.36 -1.14 9.90
CA ILE A 77 -5.58 -0.52 9.37
C ILE A 77 -6.19 0.44 10.40
N ASN A 78 -6.32 0.01 11.65
CA ASN A 78 -6.84 0.83 12.75
C ASN A 78 -5.94 2.06 13.00
N TYR A 79 -4.63 1.90 12.89
CA TYR A 79 -3.68 3.00 12.99
C TYR A 79 -3.92 4.03 11.89
N ILE A 80 -4.05 3.61 10.64
CA ILE A 80 -4.30 4.49 9.50
C ILE A 80 -5.62 5.24 9.67
N ASP A 81 -6.65 4.56 10.15
CA ASP A 81 -7.97 5.15 10.36
C ASP A 81 -7.96 6.21 11.48
N GLY A 82 -7.26 5.93 12.57
CA GLY A 82 -7.18 6.80 13.74
C GLY A 82 -6.13 7.92 13.69
N ALA A 83 -5.09 7.79 12.88
CA ALA A 83 -4.02 8.77 12.80
C ALA A 83 -4.45 10.03 12.06
N SER A 84 -3.88 11.19 12.40
CA SER A 84 -4.09 12.41 11.64
C SER A 84 -3.39 12.35 10.27
N ALA A 85 -3.91 13.08 9.28
CA ALA A 85 -3.29 13.15 7.96
C ALA A 85 -1.83 13.64 8.02
N SER A 86 -1.50 14.52 8.97
CA SER A 86 -0.13 14.98 9.19
C SER A 86 0.78 13.88 9.71
N GLN A 87 0.32 13.03 10.63
CA GLN A 87 1.09 11.86 11.11
C GLN A 87 1.32 10.86 9.99
N LEU A 88 0.27 10.54 9.21
CA LEU A 88 0.39 9.67 8.06
C LEU A 88 1.35 10.23 7.00
N ALA A 89 1.38 11.57 6.81
CA ALA A 89 2.35 12.21 5.93
C ALA A 89 3.79 12.06 6.44
N ASP A 90 4.01 12.20 7.75
CA ASP A 90 5.31 11.92 8.37
C ASP A 90 5.76 10.47 8.15
N ASP A 91 4.83 9.53 8.22
CA ASP A 91 5.08 8.10 8.00
C ASP A 91 5.37 7.79 6.53
N VAL A 92 4.67 8.47 5.59
CA VAL A 92 4.98 8.40 4.16
C VAL A 92 6.39 8.89 3.87
N GLU A 93 6.80 10.00 4.48
CA GLU A 93 8.14 10.58 4.32
C GLU A 93 9.23 9.66 4.91
N ARG A 94 8.91 8.91 5.95
CA ARG A 94 9.79 7.85 6.53
C ARG A 94 9.77 6.55 5.73
N GLY A 95 8.93 6.43 4.71
CA GLY A 95 8.83 5.26 3.84
C GLY A 95 7.95 4.12 4.36
N MET A 96 7.18 4.32 5.44
CA MET A 96 6.37 3.27 6.07
C MET A 96 5.32 2.66 5.14
N PHE A 97 4.78 3.43 4.23
CA PHE A 97 3.73 2.98 3.31
C PHE A 97 4.25 2.64 1.89
N GLY A 98 5.57 2.48 1.73
CA GLY A 98 6.17 2.13 0.45
C GLY A 98 5.89 3.13 -0.66
N VAL A 99 5.74 2.63 -1.89
CA VAL A 99 5.47 3.44 -3.09
C VAL A 99 4.07 3.15 -3.66
N VAL A 100 3.60 4.00 -4.57
CA VAL A 100 2.38 3.73 -5.34
C VAL A 100 2.62 2.49 -6.24
N PRO A 101 1.69 1.52 -6.39
CA PRO A 101 0.27 1.62 -5.94
C PRO A 101 0.03 1.23 -4.47
N THR A 102 0.91 0.47 -3.80
CA THR A 102 0.67 -0.04 -2.43
C THR A 102 0.26 1.08 -1.47
N ARG A 103 0.93 2.24 -1.54
CA ARG A 103 0.58 3.40 -0.70
C ARG A 103 -0.85 3.88 -0.93
N SER A 104 -1.29 3.99 -2.20
CA SER A 104 -2.65 4.43 -2.49
C SER A 104 -3.69 3.42 -2.03
N ASP A 105 -3.37 2.14 -2.16
CA ASP A 105 -4.27 1.06 -1.78
C ASP A 105 -4.45 0.99 -0.26
N VAL A 106 -3.34 1.05 0.49
CA VAL A 106 -3.38 0.93 1.95
C VAL A 106 -3.95 2.17 2.64
N LEU A 107 -3.71 3.36 2.10
CA LEU A 107 -4.28 4.61 2.62
C LEU A 107 -5.74 4.83 2.18
N GLY A 108 -6.19 4.15 1.13
CA GLY A 108 -7.57 4.22 0.66
C GLY A 108 -8.06 5.66 0.46
N ASP A 109 -9.21 5.99 1.04
CA ASP A 109 -9.82 7.32 0.94
C ASP A 109 -8.94 8.43 1.52
N ARG A 110 -8.04 8.09 2.44
CA ARG A 110 -7.10 9.03 3.07
C ARG A 110 -5.91 9.41 2.19
N PHE A 111 -5.67 8.65 1.11
CA PHE A 111 -4.50 8.86 0.25
C PHE A 111 -4.40 10.30 -0.26
N SER A 112 -5.49 10.87 -0.76
CA SER A 112 -5.49 12.21 -1.36
C SER A 112 -5.10 13.31 -0.37
N GLU A 113 -5.63 13.28 0.85
CA GLU A 113 -5.31 14.28 1.88
C GLU A 113 -3.87 14.15 2.38
N VAL A 114 -3.41 12.92 2.60
CA VAL A 114 -2.04 12.64 3.04
C VAL A 114 -1.03 13.06 1.96
N GLN A 115 -1.28 12.67 0.70
CA GLN A 115 -0.41 13.01 -0.41
C GLN A 115 -0.34 14.51 -0.67
N ALA A 116 -1.44 15.25 -0.45
CA ALA A 116 -1.44 16.71 -0.54
C ALA A 116 -0.49 17.34 0.48
N ILE A 117 -0.46 16.84 1.72
CA ILE A 117 0.46 17.33 2.76
C ILE A 117 1.92 17.00 2.39
N VAL A 118 2.19 15.78 1.96
CA VAL A 118 3.53 15.36 1.50
C VAL A 118 4.01 16.24 0.36
N ASN A 119 3.16 16.47 -0.65
CA ASN A 119 3.48 17.33 -1.78
C ASN A 119 3.73 18.78 -1.35
N GLN A 120 2.92 19.29 -0.44
CA GLN A 120 3.09 20.65 0.11
C GLN A 120 4.44 20.79 0.83
N ARG A 121 4.81 19.82 1.66
CA ARG A 121 6.09 19.81 2.39
C ARG A 121 7.28 19.66 1.45
N ALA A 122 7.17 18.81 0.43
CA ALA A 122 8.18 18.64 -0.60
C ALA A 122 8.28 19.84 -1.57
N GLY A 123 7.40 20.83 -1.45
CA GLY A 123 7.29 21.91 -2.42
C GLY A 123 6.77 21.47 -3.78
N VAL A 124 6.27 20.22 -3.87
CA VAL A 124 5.66 19.65 -5.07
C VAL A 124 4.18 20.02 -5.05
N GLY A 125 3.75 20.81 -6.03
CA GLY A 125 2.34 21.25 -6.10
C GLY A 125 2.04 22.60 -5.43
N ALA A 126 2.99 23.26 -4.78
CA ALA A 126 2.91 24.71 -4.62
C ALA A 126 2.84 25.28 -6.06
N ALA A 127 1.70 25.88 -6.41
CA ALA A 127 1.58 26.54 -7.70
C ALA A 127 2.69 27.59 -7.80
N ARG A 128 3.80 27.18 -8.42
CA ARG A 128 4.87 28.14 -8.74
C ARG A 128 4.30 29.06 -9.79
N VAL A 129 4.44 30.35 -9.57
CA VAL A 129 3.90 31.35 -10.46
C VAL A 129 5.05 32.12 -11.09
N TYR A 130 5.08 32.10 -12.42
CA TYR A 130 5.95 32.97 -13.20
C TYR A 130 5.16 34.20 -13.64
N THR A 131 5.72 35.38 -13.46
CA THR A 131 5.11 36.59 -14.00
C THR A 131 5.79 36.93 -15.33
N VAL A 132 4.99 36.91 -16.39
CA VAL A 132 5.45 37.20 -17.75
C VAL A 132 6.05 38.61 -17.84
N LYS A 133 7.25 38.70 -18.39
CA LYS A 133 7.94 39.97 -18.65
C LYS A 133 7.71 40.37 -20.12
N SER A 134 7.99 41.64 -20.41
CA SER A 134 7.94 42.13 -21.78
C SER A 134 8.97 41.40 -22.67
N GLY A 135 8.51 40.81 -23.75
CA GLY A 135 9.33 40.06 -24.67
C GLY A 135 9.38 38.54 -24.42
N ASP A 136 8.82 38.06 -23.30
CA ASP A 136 8.79 36.63 -23.01
C ASP A 136 7.86 35.86 -23.99
N THR A 137 8.28 34.65 -24.31
CA THR A 137 7.44 33.67 -24.98
C THR A 137 7.25 32.43 -24.09
N LEU A 138 6.16 31.69 -24.27
CA LEU A 138 5.93 30.44 -23.52
C LEU A 138 7.09 29.44 -23.69
N SER A 139 7.69 29.39 -24.87
CA SER A 139 8.82 28.51 -25.16
C SER A 139 10.07 28.88 -24.35
N GLU A 140 10.41 30.16 -24.28
CA GLU A 140 11.55 30.65 -23.48
C GLU A 140 11.32 30.49 -21.98
N ILE A 141 10.08 30.76 -21.52
CA ILE A 141 9.69 30.52 -20.13
C ILE A 141 9.82 29.04 -19.79
N GLY A 142 9.28 28.16 -20.63
CA GLY A 142 9.39 26.71 -20.46
C GLY A 142 10.84 26.24 -20.39
N ALA A 143 11.68 26.69 -21.31
CA ALA A 143 13.11 26.38 -21.33
C ALA A 143 13.82 26.85 -20.05
N SER A 144 13.53 28.06 -19.57
CA SER A 144 14.13 28.62 -18.35
C SER A 144 13.71 27.90 -17.07
N LEU A 145 12.50 27.34 -17.05
CA LEU A 145 11.94 26.59 -15.92
C LEU A 145 12.20 25.08 -16.00
N GLY A 146 12.75 24.59 -17.11
CA GLY A 146 12.95 23.16 -17.37
C GLY A 146 11.64 22.38 -17.55
N ILE A 147 10.59 23.03 -18.04
CA ILE A 147 9.25 22.48 -18.21
C ILE A 147 8.81 22.65 -19.65
N ASP A 148 8.13 21.63 -20.19
CA ASP A 148 7.51 21.76 -21.51
C ASP A 148 6.48 22.90 -21.50
N TRP A 149 6.62 23.84 -22.41
CA TRP A 149 5.75 25.01 -22.48
C TRP A 149 4.28 24.68 -22.78
N HIS A 150 3.99 23.54 -23.43
CA HIS A 150 2.62 23.08 -23.62
C HIS A 150 1.97 22.72 -22.26
N THR A 151 2.75 22.18 -21.33
CA THR A 151 2.29 21.91 -19.96
C THR A 151 1.91 23.23 -19.27
N ILE A 152 2.73 24.26 -19.40
CA ILE A 152 2.42 25.60 -18.85
C ILE A 152 1.16 26.16 -19.52
N ALA A 153 1.06 26.10 -20.83
CA ALA A 153 -0.10 26.57 -21.58
C ALA A 153 -1.39 25.86 -21.16
N SER A 154 -1.36 24.53 -21.10
CA SER A 154 -2.51 23.71 -20.70
C SER A 154 -2.94 24.02 -19.26
N LYS A 155 -1.99 24.10 -18.33
CA LYS A 155 -2.27 24.39 -16.90
C LYS A 155 -2.92 25.75 -16.68
N ASN A 156 -2.68 26.70 -17.59
CA ASN A 156 -3.23 28.08 -17.53
C ASN A 156 -4.39 28.31 -18.51
N GLY A 157 -4.86 27.29 -19.22
CA GLY A 157 -5.97 27.41 -20.18
C GLY A 157 -5.63 28.25 -21.42
N ILE A 158 -4.33 28.33 -21.79
CA ILE A 158 -3.86 29.10 -22.92
C ILE A 158 -3.87 28.21 -24.17
N GLY A 159 -4.84 28.43 -25.05
CA GLY A 159 -4.95 27.74 -26.34
C GLY A 159 -4.27 28.49 -27.47
N ALA A 160 -4.24 27.87 -28.66
CA ALA A 160 -3.74 28.53 -29.86
C ALA A 160 -4.45 29.87 -30.11
N PRO A 161 -3.72 30.94 -30.44
CA PRO A 161 -2.32 31.04 -30.86
C PRO A 161 -1.29 31.18 -29.69
N TYR A 162 -1.60 30.72 -28.51
CA TYR A 162 -0.71 30.68 -27.31
C TYR A 162 -0.16 32.06 -26.89
N THR A 163 -1.00 33.07 -26.96
CA THR A 163 -0.63 34.47 -26.66
C THR A 163 -0.55 34.69 -25.16
N ILE A 164 0.52 35.31 -24.69
CA ILE A 164 0.73 35.73 -23.32
C ILE A 164 1.01 37.25 -23.28
N TYR A 165 0.77 37.86 -22.13
CA TYR A 165 0.92 39.29 -21.96
C TYR A 165 1.84 39.61 -20.80
N PRO A 166 2.64 40.71 -20.87
CA PRO A 166 3.44 41.15 -19.75
C PRO A 166 2.59 41.42 -18.49
N GLY A 167 3.05 40.90 -17.35
CA GLY A 167 2.32 40.94 -16.08
C GLY A 167 1.36 39.75 -15.86
N GLN A 168 1.11 38.93 -16.87
CA GLN A 168 0.31 37.70 -16.71
C GLN A 168 1.01 36.72 -15.79
N LYS A 169 0.26 36.11 -14.86
CA LYS A 169 0.74 35.08 -13.96
C LYS A 169 0.49 33.70 -14.56
N LEU A 170 1.54 32.92 -14.73
CA LEU A 170 1.51 31.56 -15.24
C LEU A 170 1.85 30.57 -14.11
N SER A 171 0.91 29.69 -13.79
CA SER A 171 1.15 28.58 -12.87
C SER A 171 1.94 27.48 -13.56
N TYR A 172 2.98 26.93 -12.90
CA TYR A 172 3.82 25.89 -13.47
C TYR A 172 4.20 24.80 -12.47
#